data_def6bd11dfd916feb9ec8869a37a1cf3
#
_entry.id   def6bd11dfd916feb9ec8869a37a1cf3
#
_cell.length_a   1.000
_cell.length_b   1.000
_cell.length_c   1.000
_cell.angle_alpha   90.00
_cell.angle_beta   90.00
_cell.angle_gamma   90.00
#
_symmetry.space_group_name_H-M   'P 1'
#
loop_
_entity.id
_entity.type
_entity.pdbx_description
1 polymer ?
#
loop_
_entity_poly.entity_id
_entity_poly.type
_entity_poly.pdbx_seq_one_letter_code
_entity_poly.pdbx_strand_id
1 'polypeptide(L)'
;SGASGRRSSVVGRRSSVVGRQSSVVGRRPTPRALYLFPTKALAQDQQRALAELLAHLDDRPPTTDHGSASRDHRPPTTDHGSGKDQRGKPSSVVGGRSSTPVVATYDGDTPASARGRIRKDAAIVITNPDMLHVGILPNHHLWKEFLSGLRYVVIDEAHVYRGVFGGHVANVLRRLRRLCAFYGSAPVFLCASATIANPTEHVARLTATAPETIFTVTDDGAPTGPRTFALWNPPFVDQARTARRSAQTEATTLFTELTRRKVRNITFTRSQKTAELILRYTRDQLRLNDGQLAERVAAYRAGYLPAQRREIEQALFKGQLIGVTATNALELGVDIGNLDATVHVGYPGTIASLRQQAGRAGRGTRPALGILIGQDNPLDQYFMRHPEDLLGRTPEHALIDPDNPYIVANHVRCAVHEGSLTTEEGRRWFGPTFEAAADGCSYQPAAVTQRGG
;
A
#
# COMPACT_ATOMS: atom_id res chain seq x y z
N SER A 1 82.42 1.17 -12.44
CA SER A 1 82.33 2.04 -11.28
C SER A 1 80.88 1.99 -10.70
N GLY A 2 80.60 1.31 -9.77
CA GLY A 2 80.74 1.06 -8.42
C GLY A 2 80.05 2.09 -7.54
N ALA A 3 78.91 1.76 -6.90
CA ALA A 3 78.63 2.29 -5.56
C ALA A 3 77.52 1.46 -4.91
N SER A 4 77.89 0.75 -3.89
CA SER A 4 77.11 0.05 -2.91
C SER A 4 76.36 1.00 -2.00
N GLY A 5 75.04 0.84 -1.88
CA GLY A 5 74.24 1.54 -0.89
C GLY A 5 73.58 0.56 0.10
N ARG A 6 73.96 0.69 1.34
CA ARG A 6 73.62 -0.16 2.49
C ARG A 6 72.11 -0.24 2.75
N ARG A 7 71.60 -1.46 2.95
CA ARG A 7 70.28 -1.74 3.59
C ARG A 7 70.39 -1.45 5.09
N SER A 8 69.59 -0.53 5.60
CA SER A 8 69.35 -0.42 7.05
C SER A 8 67.95 -1.01 7.33
N SER A 9 67.97 -2.11 8.08
CA SER A 9 66.81 -2.78 8.62
C SER A 9 66.33 -2.00 9.86
N VAL A 10 65.14 -1.40 9.79
CA VAL A 10 64.44 -0.89 10.96
C VAL A 10 63.40 -1.92 11.39
N VAL A 11 63.70 -2.61 12.48
CA VAL A 11 62.77 -3.50 13.17
C VAL A 11 61.80 -2.65 13.96
N GLY A 12 60.59 -2.43 13.43
CA GLY A 12 59.50 -1.79 14.15
C GLY A 12 58.78 -2.81 15.03
N ARG A 13 58.84 -2.62 16.31
CA ARG A 13 58.10 -3.40 17.32
C ARG A 13 56.60 -3.27 17.05
N ARG A 14 55.91 -4.40 16.78
CA ARG A 14 54.45 -4.51 16.84
C ARG A 14 54.02 -4.43 18.32
N SER A 15 53.46 -3.31 18.74
CA SER A 15 52.66 -3.22 19.95
C SER A 15 51.26 -3.77 19.65
N SER A 16 50.99 -4.97 20.12
CA SER A 16 49.63 -5.56 20.13
C SER A 16 48.77 -4.81 21.14
N VAL A 17 48.00 -3.84 20.67
CA VAL A 17 46.90 -3.29 21.45
C VAL A 17 45.73 -4.30 21.31
N VAL A 18 45.65 -5.20 22.28
CA VAL A 18 44.44 -6.02 22.49
C VAL A 18 43.37 -5.09 23.00
N GLY A 19 42.58 -4.53 22.07
CA GLY A 19 41.35 -3.85 22.41
C GLY A 19 40.38 -4.86 23.01
N ARG A 20 40.12 -4.74 24.30
CA ARG A 20 38.99 -5.43 24.95
C ARG A 20 37.73 -5.03 24.20
N GLN A 21 37.19 -5.92 23.35
CA GLN A 21 35.80 -5.85 22.91
C GLN A 21 34.96 -6.08 24.17
N SER A 22 34.46 -4.99 24.76
CA SER A 22 33.37 -5.07 25.69
C SER A 22 32.17 -5.59 24.91
N SER A 23 31.80 -6.84 25.13
CA SER A 23 30.54 -7.44 24.66
C SER A 23 29.40 -6.74 25.39
N VAL A 24 29.05 -5.54 24.93
CA VAL A 24 27.72 -5.00 25.16
C VAL A 24 26.79 -5.92 24.39
N VAL A 25 26.10 -6.81 25.08
CA VAL A 25 24.98 -7.56 24.55
C VAL A 25 23.92 -6.53 24.16
N GLY A 26 24.08 -5.97 22.96
CA GLY A 26 23.14 -5.01 22.39
C GLY A 26 21.80 -5.69 22.26
N ARG A 27 20.79 -5.20 22.97
CA ARG A 27 19.39 -5.60 22.73
C ARG A 27 19.13 -5.53 21.24
N ARG A 28 18.74 -6.65 20.61
CA ARG A 28 18.33 -6.66 19.22
C ARG A 28 17.25 -5.59 19.04
N PRO A 29 17.32 -4.72 18.02
CA PRO A 29 16.32 -3.71 17.80
C PRO A 29 14.95 -4.37 17.66
N THR A 30 13.93 -3.75 18.23
CA THR A 30 12.54 -4.24 18.12
C THR A 30 12.14 -4.31 16.65
N PRO A 31 11.58 -5.43 16.17
CA PRO A 31 11.15 -5.55 14.79
C PRO A 31 10.15 -4.46 14.41
N ARG A 32 10.34 -3.83 13.26
CA ARG A 32 9.51 -2.76 12.72
C ARG A 32 9.03 -3.12 11.33
N ALA A 33 7.88 -2.58 10.94
CA ALA A 33 7.33 -2.72 9.59
C ALA A 33 6.91 -1.36 9.03
N LEU A 34 7.14 -1.17 7.74
CA LEU A 34 6.69 -0.01 6.97
C LEU A 34 5.68 -0.46 5.93
N TYR A 35 4.50 0.13 5.94
CA TYR A 35 3.44 -0.12 4.96
C TYR A 35 3.31 1.08 4.02
N LEU A 36 3.38 0.83 2.72
CA LEU A 36 3.25 1.84 1.67
C LEU A 36 1.96 1.65 0.91
N PHE A 37 1.11 2.66 0.92
CA PHE A 37 -0.14 2.71 0.18
C PHE A 37 -0.13 3.85 -0.82
N PRO A 38 -0.77 3.69 -1.99
CA PRO A 38 -0.81 4.76 -3.00
C PRO A 38 -1.72 5.92 -2.61
N THR A 39 -2.68 5.71 -1.70
CA THR A 39 -3.63 6.74 -1.28
C THR A 39 -3.79 6.80 0.24
N LYS A 40 -4.09 8.00 0.76
CA LYS A 40 -4.34 8.21 2.19
C LYS A 40 -5.59 7.48 2.70
N ALA A 41 -6.64 7.39 1.88
CA ALA A 41 -7.88 6.71 2.25
C ALA A 41 -7.63 5.22 2.54
N LEU A 42 -6.90 4.55 1.65
CA LEU A 42 -6.50 3.15 1.83
C LEU A 42 -5.65 2.96 3.09
N ALA A 43 -4.71 3.88 3.34
CA ALA A 43 -3.86 3.84 4.55
C ALA A 43 -4.68 3.88 5.84
N GLN A 44 -5.74 4.70 5.91
CA GLN A 44 -6.60 4.82 7.08
C GLN A 44 -7.47 3.58 7.32
N ASP A 45 -8.00 2.97 6.26
CA ASP A 45 -8.79 1.73 6.37
C ASP A 45 -7.91 0.56 6.82
N GLN A 46 -6.71 0.44 6.28
CA GLN A 46 -5.75 -0.58 6.68
C GLN A 46 -5.23 -0.39 8.10
N GLN A 47 -5.07 0.86 8.56
CA GLN A 47 -4.73 1.12 9.95
C GLN A 47 -5.77 0.54 10.90
N ARG A 48 -7.06 0.73 10.59
CA ARG A 48 -8.18 0.18 11.38
C ARG A 48 -8.14 -1.34 11.39
N ALA A 49 -8.06 -1.96 10.21
CA ALA A 49 -8.02 -3.41 10.07
C ALA A 49 -6.83 -4.05 10.81
N LEU A 50 -5.63 -3.45 10.71
CA LEU A 50 -4.45 -3.92 11.44
C LEU A 50 -4.59 -3.76 12.95
N ALA A 51 -5.15 -2.64 13.42
CA ALA A 51 -5.38 -2.42 14.85
C ALA A 51 -6.38 -3.44 15.42
N GLU A 52 -7.47 -3.72 14.72
CA GLU A 52 -8.44 -4.75 15.08
C GLU A 52 -7.80 -6.15 15.10
N LEU A 53 -7.03 -6.50 14.08
CA LEU A 53 -6.33 -7.79 14.01
C LEU A 53 -5.37 -7.97 15.20
N LEU A 54 -4.60 -6.95 15.54
CA LEU A 54 -3.64 -7.00 16.64
C LEU A 54 -4.35 -7.09 18.01
N ALA A 55 -5.49 -6.41 18.17
CA ALA A 55 -6.29 -6.53 19.39
C ALA A 55 -6.77 -7.98 19.62
N HIS A 56 -7.21 -8.66 18.57
CA HIS A 56 -7.63 -10.08 18.66
C HIS A 56 -6.47 -11.05 18.92
N LEU A 57 -5.22 -10.68 18.61
CA LEU A 57 -4.05 -11.51 18.93
C LEU A 57 -3.68 -11.44 20.41
N ASP A 58 -3.95 -10.33 21.10
CA ASP A 58 -3.70 -10.19 22.54
C ASP A 58 -4.71 -10.97 23.40
N ASP A 59 -5.92 -11.21 22.90
CA ASP A 59 -6.97 -11.97 23.60
C ASP A 59 -6.78 -13.49 23.54
N ARG A 60 -5.76 -14.01 22.88
CA ARG A 60 -5.47 -15.45 22.88
C ARG A 60 -4.86 -15.84 24.23
N PRO A 61 -5.44 -16.83 24.94
CA PRO A 61 -4.84 -17.37 26.16
C PRO A 61 -3.42 -17.91 25.83
N PRO A 62 -2.46 -17.76 26.74
CA PRO A 62 -1.12 -18.26 26.53
C PRO A 62 -1.21 -19.76 26.24
N THR A 63 -0.67 -20.19 25.09
CA THR A 63 -0.50 -21.61 24.78
C THR A 63 0.39 -22.20 25.85
N THR A 64 -0.20 -23.01 26.74
CA THR A 64 0.55 -23.82 27.70
C THR A 64 1.36 -24.84 26.87
N ASP A 65 2.66 -24.62 26.84
CA ASP A 65 3.62 -25.57 26.33
C ASP A 65 3.51 -26.84 27.19
N HIS A 66 3.01 -27.91 26.62
CA HIS A 66 2.99 -29.23 27.26
C HIS A 66 4.40 -29.80 27.32
N GLY A 67 5.21 -29.23 28.20
CA GLY A 67 6.42 -29.88 28.70
C GLY A 67 6.04 -31.07 29.57
N SER A 68 6.42 -32.23 29.15
CA SER A 68 6.28 -33.51 29.87
C SER A 68 6.80 -33.42 31.31
N ALA A 69 5.88 -33.36 32.28
CA ALA A 69 6.22 -33.55 33.69
C ALA A 69 5.73 -34.92 34.17
N SER A 70 6.69 -35.73 34.58
CA SER A 70 6.53 -36.98 35.24
C SER A 70 5.66 -36.87 36.51
N ARG A 71 4.81 -37.89 36.65
CA ARG A 71 3.94 -38.09 37.82
C ARG A 71 4.77 -38.41 39.06
N ASP A 72 4.59 -37.64 40.12
CA ASP A 72 4.78 -38.12 41.47
C ASP A 72 3.57 -37.80 42.32
N HIS A 73 2.90 -38.85 42.79
CA HIS A 73 1.75 -38.78 43.67
C HIS A 73 2.19 -38.63 45.14
N ARG A 74 1.77 -37.56 45.80
CA ARG A 74 1.66 -37.53 47.27
C ARG A 74 0.42 -36.76 47.71
N PRO A 75 -0.41 -37.27 48.62
CA PRO A 75 -1.65 -36.59 49.03
C PRO A 75 -1.38 -35.51 50.07
N PRO A 76 -2.25 -34.46 50.13
CA PRO A 76 -2.09 -33.33 51.05
C PRO A 76 -2.66 -33.68 52.42
N THR A 77 -1.88 -33.40 53.45
CA THR A 77 -2.33 -33.34 54.85
C THR A 77 -2.95 -31.97 55.14
N THR A 78 -4.12 -32.00 55.72
CA THR A 78 -4.85 -30.84 56.31
C THR A 78 -4.15 -30.35 57.58
N ASP A 79 -3.94 -29.03 57.66
CA ASP A 79 -3.80 -28.37 58.96
C ASP A 79 -4.48 -27.00 58.98
N HIS A 80 -5.26 -26.80 60.04
CA HIS A 80 -5.98 -25.58 60.37
C HIS A 80 -5.10 -24.64 61.18
N GLY A 81 -5.00 -23.39 60.74
CA GLY A 81 -4.33 -22.35 61.56
C GLY A 81 -4.85 -20.96 61.25
N SER A 82 -5.62 -20.45 62.16
CA SER A 82 -6.14 -19.09 62.25
C SER A 82 -5.05 -18.03 62.42
N GLY A 83 -5.20 -16.85 61.81
CA GLY A 83 -4.54 -15.70 62.38
C GLY A 83 -4.16 -14.52 61.48
N LYS A 84 -4.93 -13.47 61.62
CA LYS A 84 -4.53 -12.04 61.64
C LYS A 84 -4.20 -11.28 60.36
N ASP A 85 -5.14 -10.44 60.07
CA ASP A 85 -5.09 -9.09 59.48
C ASP A 85 -3.70 -8.41 59.49
N GLN A 86 -3.12 -8.17 58.33
CA GLN A 86 -2.12 -7.13 58.13
C GLN A 86 -2.38 -6.43 56.78
N ARG A 87 -2.79 -5.16 56.89
CA ARG A 87 -2.92 -4.22 55.77
C ARG A 87 -1.57 -4.05 55.09
N GLY A 88 -1.41 -4.71 53.94
CA GLY A 88 -0.31 -4.51 53.02
C GLY A 88 -0.58 -3.31 52.11
N LYS A 89 0.35 -2.37 52.10
CA LYS A 89 0.43 -1.22 51.16
C LYS A 89 0.32 -1.71 49.69
N PRO A 90 -0.31 -0.95 48.79
CA PRO A 90 -0.31 -1.34 47.40
C PRO A 90 1.11 -1.29 46.86
N SER A 91 1.62 -2.44 46.44
CA SER A 91 2.87 -2.55 45.71
C SER A 91 2.70 -1.83 44.38
N SER A 92 3.60 -0.93 44.09
CA SER A 92 3.75 -0.25 42.80
C SER A 92 3.70 -1.28 41.69
N VAL A 93 2.64 -1.26 40.89
CA VAL A 93 2.57 -1.99 39.63
C VAL A 93 3.63 -1.38 38.73
N VAL A 94 4.73 -2.10 38.58
CA VAL A 94 5.70 -1.85 37.50
C VAL A 94 4.92 -1.90 36.21
N GLY A 95 4.83 -0.75 35.54
CA GLY A 95 4.10 -0.59 34.30
C GLY A 95 4.53 -1.62 33.27
N GLY A 96 3.73 -2.68 33.12
CA GLY A 96 3.83 -3.60 32.01
C GLY A 96 3.65 -2.81 30.71
N ARG A 97 4.67 -2.78 29.86
CA ARG A 97 4.52 -2.28 28.49
C ARG A 97 3.40 -3.13 27.87
N SER A 98 2.36 -2.49 27.37
CA SER A 98 1.35 -3.15 26.53
C SER A 98 2.08 -4.00 25.48
N SER A 99 1.75 -5.28 25.41
CA SER A 99 2.39 -6.23 24.48
C SER A 99 2.00 -5.96 23.03
N THR A 100 0.91 -5.23 22.82
CA THR A 100 0.35 -4.93 21.50
C THR A 100 1.23 -3.97 20.72
N PRO A 101 1.66 -4.33 19.49
CA PRO A 101 2.43 -3.45 18.62
C PRO A 101 1.63 -2.18 18.27
N VAL A 102 2.24 -1.01 18.42
CA VAL A 102 1.61 0.27 18.08
C VAL A 102 1.60 0.45 16.55
N VAL A 103 0.40 0.57 15.96
CA VAL A 103 0.18 0.90 14.54
C VAL A 103 -0.11 2.39 14.42
N ALA A 104 0.57 3.10 13.56
CA ALA A 104 0.36 4.53 13.36
C ALA A 104 0.48 4.93 11.90
N THR A 105 -0.41 5.83 11.45
CA THR A 105 -0.28 6.49 10.15
C THR A 105 0.64 7.70 10.27
N TYR A 106 1.56 7.83 9.33
CA TYR A 106 2.47 8.96 9.20
C TYR A 106 2.39 9.53 7.79
N ASP A 107 1.66 10.62 7.64
CA ASP A 107 1.38 11.28 6.37
C ASP A 107 1.33 12.82 6.53
N GLY A 108 0.92 13.53 5.47
CA GLY A 108 0.80 14.99 5.48
C GLY A 108 -0.24 15.52 6.49
N ASP A 109 -1.24 14.71 6.86
CA ASP A 109 -2.30 15.10 7.79
C ASP A 109 -1.96 14.76 9.25
N THR A 110 -0.84 14.06 9.47
CA THR A 110 -0.37 13.71 10.82
C THR A 110 0.03 14.96 11.62
N PRO A 111 -0.61 15.23 12.77
CA PRO A 111 -0.32 16.40 13.59
C PRO A 111 1.15 16.46 14.02
N ALA A 112 1.75 17.64 14.05
CA ALA A 112 3.15 17.82 14.43
C ALA A 112 3.45 17.27 15.84
N SER A 113 2.50 17.42 16.79
CA SER A 113 2.60 16.90 18.16
C SER A 113 2.67 15.38 18.24
N ALA A 114 2.05 14.66 17.30
CA ALA A 114 2.05 13.20 17.27
C ALA A 114 3.31 12.60 16.62
N ARG A 115 3.97 13.36 15.73
CA ARG A 115 5.09 12.86 14.90
C ARG A 115 6.25 12.32 15.73
N GLY A 116 6.60 12.99 16.83
CA GLY A 116 7.68 12.55 17.72
C GLY A 116 7.40 11.20 18.37
N ARG A 117 6.18 11.02 18.87
CA ARG A 117 5.72 9.77 19.49
C ARG A 117 5.68 8.62 18.48
N ILE A 118 5.15 8.86 17.27
CA ILE A 118 5.09 7.85 16.21
C ILE A 118 6.48 7.31 15.89
N ARG A 119 7.46 8.19 15.67
CA ARG A 119 8.85 7.80 15.39
C ARG A 119 9.45 6.89 16.45
N LYS A 120 9.15 7.14 17.72
CA LYS A 120 9.70 6.41 18.85
C LYS A 120 8.97 5.09 19.10
N ASP A 121 7.64 5.13 19.14
CA ASP A 121 6.83 4.05 19.73
C ASP A 121 6.21 3.12 18.69
N ALA A 122 6.00 3.58 17.43
CA ALA A 122 5.32 2.78 16.42
C ALA A 122 6.15 1.56 16.00
N ALA A 123 5.56 0.37 16.13
CA ALA A 123 6.09 -0.86 15.56
C ALA A 123 5.75 -0.99 14.07
N ILE A 124 4.58 -0.51 13.68
CA ILE A 124 4.12 -0.48 12.30
C ILE A 124 3.80 0.96 11.92
N VAL A 125 4.46 1.46 10.89
CA VAL A 125 4.20 2.78 10.30
C VAL A 125 3.54 2.60 8.95
N ILE A 126 2.37 3.20 8.79
CA ILE A 126 1.62 3.26 7.54
C ILE A 126 1.85 4.63 6.92
N THR A 127 2.29 4.67 5.67
CA THR A 127 2.61 5.91 4.95
C THR A 127 2.38 5.78 3.45
N ASN A 128 2.77 6.78 2.69
CA ASN A 128 2.76 6.77 1.23
C ASN A 128 4.16 7.11 0.67
N PRO A 129 4.43 6.85 -0.62
CA PRO A 129 5.73 7.14 -1.23
C PRO A 129 6.15 8.61 -1.14
N ASP A 130 5.21 9.56 -1.25
CA ASP A 130 5.51 10.99 -1.15
C ASP A 130 6.01 11.35 0.24
N MET A 131 5.33 10.86 1.28
CA MET A 131 5.74 11.11 2.66
C MET A 131 7.04 10.40 3.01
N LEU A 132 7.27 9.21 2.47
CA LEU A 132 8.57 8.53 2.58
C LEU A 132 9.66 9.41 1.95
N HIS A 133 9.41 9.94 0.74
CA HIS A 133 10.35 10.77 -0.01
C HIS A 133 10.68 12.08 0.70
N VAL A 134 9.67 12.85 1.13
CA VAL A 134 9.88 14.21 1.64
C VAL A 134 9.93 14.32 3.16
N GLY A 135 9.32 13.37 3.87
CA GLY A 135 9.16 13.43 5.34
C GLY A 135 10.09 12.50 6.11
N ILE A 136 10.37 11.32 5.59
CA ILE A 136 11.12 10.28 6.31
C ILE A 136 12.58 10.25 5.88
N LEU A 137 12.87 10.04 4.60
CA LEU A 137 14.24 9.84 4.12
C LEU A 137 15.15 11.06 4.35
N PRO A 138 14.77 12.32 4.07
CA PRO A 138 15.60 13.47 4.36
C PRO A 138 15.86 13.68 5.87
N ASN A 139 14.96 13.18 6.71
CA ASN A 139 15.02 13.27 8.16
C ASN A 139 15.39 11.92 8.81
N HIS A 140 16.10 11.04 8.10
CA HIS A 140 16.38 9.67 8.52
C HIS A 140 17.05 9.55 9.88
N HIS A 141 17.82 10.56 10.31
CA HIS A 141 18.44 10.60 11.62
C HIS A 141 17.42 10.56 12.77
N LEU A 142 16.23 11.16 12.58
CA LEU A 142 15.12 11.09 13.54
C LEU A 142 14.43 9.72 13.51
N TRP A 143 14.66 8.93 12.47
CA TRP A 143 14.08 7.60 12.25
C TRP A 143 15.09 6.46 12.47
N LYS A 144 16.27 6.77 13.02
CA LYS A 144 17.37 5.82 13.21
C LYS A 144 16.92 4.52 13.88
N GLU A 145 16.20 4.59 15.00
CA GLU A 145 15.70 3.41 15.73
C GLU A 145 14.68 2.61 14.92
N PHE A 146 13.83 3.29 14.15
CA PHE A 146 12.87 2.65 13.29
C PHE A 146 13.56 1.94 12.13
N LEU A 147 14.46 2.63 11.44
CA LEU A 147 15.19 2.09 10.29
C LEU A 147 16.12 0.94 10.68
N SER A 148 16.82 1.02 11.82
CA SER A 148 17.66 -0.08 12.29
C SER A 148 16.88 -1.35 12.66
N GLY A 149 15.62 -1.21 13.07
CA GLY A 149 14.71 -2.32 13.37
C GLY A 149 13.84 -2.75 12.19
N LEU A 150 13.92 -2.10 11.04
CA LEU A 150 13.01 -2.36 9.91
C LEU A 150 13.26 -3.76 9.33
N ARG A 151 12.23 -4.62 9.43
CA ARG A 151 12.26 -6.01 8.96
C ARG A 151 11.42 -6.22 7.72
N TYR A 152 10.31 -5.50 7.61
CA TYR A 152 9.36 -5.67 6.53
C TYR A 152 8.99 -4.32 5.92
N VAL A 153 8.95 -4.28 4.59
CA VAL A 153 8.36 -3.20 3.80
C VAL A 153 7.22 -3.81 3.01
N VAL A 154 6.00 -3.45 3.36
CA VAL A 154 4.79 -3.92 2.68
C VAL A 154 4.37 -2.86 1.67
N ILE A 155 4.22 -3.25 0.42
CA ILE A 155 3.79 -2.39 -0.69
C ILE A 155 2.45 -2.92 -1.18
N ASP A 156 1.40 -2.17 -0.91
CA ASP A 156 0.07 -2.52 -1.38
C ASP A 156 -0.24 -1.83 -2.71
N GLU A 157 -1.13 -2.44 -3.49
CA GLU A 157 -1.51 -1.98 -4.83
C GLU A 157 -0.28 -1.71 -5.73
N ALA A 158 0.70 -2.61 -5.71
CA ALA A 158 1.99 -2.41 -6.38
C ALA A 158 1.85 -2.07 -7.88
N HIS A 159 0.79 -2.53 -8.55
CA HIS A 159 0.48 -2.25 -9.95
C HIS A 159 0.18 -0.76 -10.25
N VAL A 160 -0.11 0.03 -9.23
CA VAL A 160 -0.32 1.48 -9.37
C VAL A 160 1.01 2.21 -9.65
N TYR A 161 2.11 1.68 -9.14
CA TYR A 161 3.45 2.26 -9.28
C TYR A 161 4.05 1.93 -10.65
N ARG A 162 3.50 2.53 -11.71
CA ARG A 162 3.90 2.33 -13.11
C ARG A 162 4.24 3.63 -13.82
N GLY A 163 4.86 3.54 -15.00
CA GLY A 163 5.29 4.71 -15.79
C GLY A 163 6.28 5.58 -15.02
N VAL A 164 6.22 6.88 -15.23
CA VAL A 164 7.10 7.88 -14.59
C VAL A 164 6.96 7.85 -13.07
N PHE A 165 5.73 7.79 -12.56
CA PHE A 165 5.47 7.71 -11.12
C PHE A 165 6.12 6.47 -10.49
N GLY A 166 5.99 5.30 -11.14
CA GLY A 166 6.65 4.06 -10.71
C GLY A 166 8.17 4.18 -10.71
N GLY A 167 8.76 4.84 -11.70
CA GLY A 167 10.20 5.12 -11.76
C GLY A 167 10.68 5.96 -10.56
N HIS A 168 9.92 6.98 -10.16
CA HIS A 168 10.20 7.75 -8.94
C HIS A 168 10.10 6.91 -7.69
N VAL A 169 9.01 6.13 -7.52
CA VAL A 169 8.82 5.26 -6.35
C VAL A 169 9.94 4.24 -6.23
N ALA A 170 10.35 3.61 -7.35
CA ALA A 170 11.48 2.68 -7.35
C ALA A 170 12.77 3.33 -6.82
N ASN A 171 13.05 4.56 -7.21
CA ASN A 171 14.23 5.28 -6.72
C ASN A 171 14.08 5.74 -5.25
N VAL A 172 12.87 6.04 -4.78
CA VAL A 172 12.60 6.24 -3.34
C VAL A 172 12.90 4.97 -2.54
N LEU A 173 12.51 3.80 -3.06
CA LEU A 173 12.79 2.51 -2.41
C LEU A 173 14.28 2.15 -2.45
N ARG A 174 15.02 2.49 -3.53
CA ARG A 174 16.49 2.37 -3.57
C ARG A 174 17.15 3.18 -2.45
N ARG A 175 16.71 4.43 -2.25
CA ARG A 175 17.20 5.29 -1.16
C ARG A 175 16.85 4.72 0.22
N LEU A 176 15.62 4.20 0.40
CA LEU A 176 15.23 3.52 1.63
C LEU A 176 16.15 2.34 1.93
N ARG A 177 16.40 1.47 0.96
CA ARG A 177 17.31 0.32 1.11
C ARG A 177 18.72 0.75 1.48
N ARG A 178 19.24 1.81 0.86
CA ARG A 178 20.54 2.40 1.17
C ARG A 178 20.60 2.83 2.65
N LEU A 179 19.59 3.57 3.13
CA LEU A 179 19.54 4.02 4.51
C LEU A 179 19.34 2.86 5.50
N CYS A 180 18.55 1.85 5.14
CA CYS A 180 18.43 0.63 5.93
C CYS A 180 19.79 -0.06 6.09
N ALA A 181 20.55 -0.22 4.99
CA ALA A 181 21.90 -0.78 5.03
C ALA A 181 22.86 0.06 5.89
N PHE A 182 22.78 1.39 5.80
CA PHE A 182 23.54 2.31 6.64
C PHE A 182 23.25 2.12 8.14
N TYR A 183 21.99 1.85 8.51
CA TYR A 183 21.58 1.57 9.89
C TYR A 183 21.65 0.09 10.29
N GLY A 184 22.17 -0.78 9.42
CA GLY A 184 22.40 -2.21 9.71
C GLY A 184 21.17 -3.09 9.57
N SER A 185 20.14 -2.67 8.83
CA SER A 185 18.96 -3.48 8.53
C SER A 185 18.85 -3.82 7.04
N ALA A 186 18.17 -4.93 6.74
CA ALA A 186 17.90 -5.41 5.39
C ALA A 186 16.44 -5.92 5.35
N PRO A 187 15.47 -5.05 5.05
CA PRO A 187 14.07 -5.43 5.09
C PRO A 187 13.68 -6.35 3.93
N VAL A 188 12.76 -7.27 4.23
CA VAL A 188 12.06 -8.08 3.22
C VAL A 188 10.90 -7.27 2.67
N PHE A 189 10.74 -7.29 1.33
CA PHE A 189 9.61 -6.66 0.64
C PHE A 189 8.46 -7.65 0.48
N LEU A 190 7.27 -7.24 0.88
CA LEU A 190 6.02 -7.95 0.70
C LEU A 190 5.12 -7.08 -0.19
N CYS A 191 4.86 -7.54 -1.42
CA CYS A 191 4.10 -6.76 -2.39
C CYS A 191 2.75 -7.42 -2.65
N ALA A 192 1.66 -6.66 -2.48
CA ALA A 192 0.32 -7.05 -2.92
C ALA A 192 -0.05 -6.26 -4.18
N SER A 193 -0.69 -6.92 -5.12
CA SER A 193 -1.07 -6.32 -6.40
C SER A 193 -2.37 -6.91 -6.91
N ALA A 194 -3.17 -6.11 -7.62
CA ALA A 194 -4.14 -6.69 -8.53
C ALA A 194 -3.43 -7.49 -9.63
N THR A 195 -4.19 -8.29 -10.36
CA THR A 195 -3.66 -9.10 -11.46
C THR A 195 -3.02 -8.20 -12.53
N ILE A 196 -1.75 -8.43 -12.80
CA ILE A 196 -0.96 -7.83 -13.89
C ILE A 196 -0.23 -8.94 -14.65
N ALA A 197 0.18 -8.66 -15.89
CA ALA A 197 0.81 -9.68 -16.73
C ALA A 197 2.23 -10.05 -16.29
N ASN A 198 2.94 -9.13 -15.64
CA ASN A 198 4.36 -9.27 -15.30
C ASN A 198 4.68 -9.00 -13.81
N PRO A 199 4.07 -9.71 -12.85
CA PRO A 199 4.20 -9.37 -11.43
C PRO A 199 5.64 -9.46 -10.92
N THR A 200 6.36 -10.54 -11.22
CA THR A 200 7.74 -10.75 -10.78
C THR A 200 8.68 -9.68 -11.34
N GLU A 201 8.62 -9.40 -12.66
CA GLU A 201 9.44 -8.38 -13.29
C GLU A 201 9.15 -6.99 -12.71
N HIS A 202 7.87 -6.66 -12.55
CA HIS A 202 7.46 -5.37 -12.00
C HIS A 202 7.99 -5.16 -10.59
N VAL A 203 7.80 -6.15 -9.69
CA VAL A 203 8.30 -6.07 -8.31
C VAL A 203 9.83 -6.04 -8.27
N ALA A 204 10.52 -6.81 -9.13
CA ALA A 204 11.98 -6.78 -9.24
C ALA A 204 12.49 -5.37 -9.55
N ARG A 205 11.92 -4.73 -10.56
CA ARG A 205 12.27 -3.36 -10.96
C ARG A 205 11.89 -2.32 -9.89
N LEU A 206 10.70 -2.48 -9.28
CA LEU A 206 10.20 -1.55 -8.26
C LEU A 206 11.07 -1.55 -6.99
N THR A 207 11.47 -2.74 -6.53
CA THR A 207 12.21 -2.91 -5.27
C THR A 207 13.73 -3.03 -5.45
N ALA A 208 14.22 -3.04 -6.70
CA ALA A 208 15.61 -3.35 -7.06
C ALA A 208 16.07 -4.70 -6.47
N THR A 209 15.21 -5.72 -6.50
CA THR A 209 15.48 -7.08 -6.01
C THR A 209 15.69 -7.99 -7.21
N ALA A 210 16.59 -8.96 -7.10
CA ALA A 210 16.86 -9.91 -8.17
C ALA A 210 15.61 -10.79 -8.43
N PRO A 211 15.14 -10.94 -9.67
CA PRO A 211 13.88 -11.63 -9.98
C PRO A 211 13.81 -13.06 -9.46
N GLU A 212 14.94 -13.77 -9.47
CA GLU A 212 15.07 -15.14 -9.00
C GLU A 212 14.87 -15.31 -7.47
N THR A 213 14.93 -14.21 -6.73
CA THR A 213 14.69 -14.21 -5.27
C THR A 213 13.25 -13.86 -4.90
N ILE A 214 12.40 -13.58 -5.89
CA ILE A 214 11.01 -13.20 -5.68
C ILE A 214 10.13 -14.45 -5.74
N PHE A 215 9.46 -14.72 -4.62
CA PHE A 215 8.43 -15.75 -4.57
C PHE A 215 7.07 -15.13 -4.88
N THR A 216 6.42 -15.64 -5.94
CA THR A 216 5.11 -15.14 -6.40
C THR A 216 4.02 -16.13 -6.02
N VAL A 217 3.00 -15.64 -5.30
CA VAL A 217 1.79 -16.39 -4.96
C VAL A 217 0.67 -15.91 -5.87
N THR A 218 0.14 -16.81 -6.70
CA THR A 218 -0.92 -16.52 -7.67
C THR A 218 -2.24 -17.20 -7.33
N ASP A 219 -2.20 -18.22 -6.48
CA ASP A 219 -3.39 -18.96 -6.10
C ASP A 219 -4.24 -18.13 -5.14
N ASP A 220 -5.42 -17.77 -5.60
CA ASP A 220 -6.40 -17.02 -4.82
C ASP A 220 -7.28 -17.98 -4.02
N GLY A 221 -7.05 -18.06 -2.72
CA GLY A 221 -7.85 -18.83 -1.77
C GLY A 221 -9.07 -18.10 -1.23
N ALA A 222 -9.35 -16.85 -1.67
CA ALA A 222 -10.47 -16.09 -1.18
C ALA A 222 -11.80 -16.68 -1.70
N PRO A 223 -12.84 -16.80 -0.85
CA PRO A 223 -14.14 -17.28 -1.29
C PRO A 223 -14.77 -16.29 -2.29
N THR A 224 -15.16 -16.79 -3.45
CA THR A 224 -15.79 -16.00 -4.52
C THR A 224 -17.17 -16.53 -4.84
N GLY A 225 -18.17 -15.63 -4.93
CA GLY A 225 -19.50 -15.95 -5.42
C GLY A 225 -19.59 -15.94 -6.95
N PRO A 226 -20.70 -16.42 -7.52
CA PRO A 226 -20.94 -16.36 -8.96
C PRO A 226 -21.02 -14.90 -9.42
N ARG A 227 -20.32 -14.60 -10.53
CA ARG A 227 -20.30 -13.27 -11.13
C ARG A 227 -20.87 -13.32 -12.54
N THR A 228 -21.89 -12.50 -12.79
CA THR A 228 -22.42 -12.26 -14.12
C THR A 228 -21.91 -10.94 -14.65
N PHE A 229 -21.33 -10.94 -15.85
CA PHE A 229 -20.87 -9.74 -16.51
C PHE A 229 -21.65 -9.53 -17.81
N ALA A 230 -22.43 -8.44 -17.87
CA ALA A 230 -23.27 -8.11 -19.00
C ALA A 230 -22.63 -6.99 -19.85
N LEU A 231 -22.57 -7.21 -21.16
CA LEU A 231 -22.21 -6.19 -22.12
C LEU A 231 -23.50 -5.55 -22.66
N TRP A 232 -23.71 -4.31 -22.28
CA TRP A 232 -24.90 -3.54 -22.62
C TRP A 232 -24.60 -2.58 -23.75
N ASN A 233 -24.99 -2.93 -24.99
CA ASN A 233 -24.84 -2.04 -26.13
C ASN A 233 -26.08 -1.20 -26.30
N PRO A 234 -26.06 0.14 -26.11
CA PRO A 234 -27.22 0.99 -26.22
C PRO A 234 -27.92 0.83 -27.57
N PRO A 235 -29.28 0.83 -27.60
CA PRO A 235 -30.04 0.70 -28.84
C PRO A 235 -29.82 1.88 -29.78
N PHE A 236 -29.99 1.66 -31.06
CA PHE A 236 -30.03 2.74 -32.06
C PHE A 236 -31.29 3.60 -31.84
N VAL A 237 -31.12 4.92 -32.02
CA VAL A 237 -32.22 5.88 -31.90
C VAL A 237 -32.93 6.13 -33.22
N ASP A 238 -32.34 5.70 -34.32
CA ASP A 238 -32.84 5.88 -35.69
C ASP A 238 -32.90 4.55 -36.48
N GLN A 239 -33.76 4.51 -37.49
CA GLN A 239 -33.90 3.34 -38.38
C GLN A 239 -32.66 3.14 -39.25
N ALA A 240 -31.94 4.21 -39.58
CA ALA A 240 -30.70 4.18 -40.37
C ALA A 240 -29.49 3.66 -39.59
N ARG A 241 -29.65 3.42 -38.26
CA ARG A 241 -28.57 2.95 -37.34
C ARG A 241 -27.32 3.84 -37.36
N THR A 242 -27.52 5.15 -37.48
CA THR A 242 -26.45 6.13 -37.50
C THR A 242 -26.02 6.59 -36.11
N ALA A 243 -26.94 6.54 -35.13
CA ALA A 243 -26.64 6.98 -33.77
C ALA A 243 -27.25 6.02 -32.74
N ARG A 244 -26.54 5.82 -31.63
CA ARG A 244 -27.04 5.05 -30.48
C ARG A 244 -27.53 5.98 -29.37
N ARG A 245 -28.40 5.47 -28.51
CA ARG A 245 -28.75 6.15 -27.27
C ARG A 245 -27.48 6.36 -26.44
N SER A 246 -27.40 7.53 -25.79
CA SER A 246 -26.24 7.87 -24.99
C SER A 246 -26.00 6.86 -23.85
N ALA A 247 -24.75 6.41 -23.69
CA ALA A 247 -24.37 5.53 -22.58
C ALA A 247 -24.67 6.16 -21.20
N GLN A 248 -24.63 7.49 -21.10
CA GLN A 248 -25.02 8.20 -19.86
C GLN A 248 -26.52 8.07 -19.58
N THR A 249 -27.38 8.12 -20.61
CA THR A 249 -28.83 7.94 -20.47
C THR A 249 -29.15 6.51 -20.02
N GLU A 250 -28.52 5.51 -20.65
CA GLU A 250 -28.66 4.11 -20.23
C GLU A 250 -28.19 3.89 -18.80
N ALA A 251 -27.01 4.46 -18.42
CA ALA A 251 -26.51 4.39 -17.07
C ALA A 251 -27.46 5.01 -16.05
N THR A 252 -28.07 6.16 -16.37
CA THR A 252 -29.06 6.80 -15.50
C THR A 252 -30.27 5.89 -15.30
N THR A 253 -30.76 5.28 -16.36
CA THR A 253 -31.91 4.34 -16.30
C THR A 253 -31.58 3.12 -15.45
N LEU A 254 -30.43 2.48 -15.70
CA LEU A 254 -29.96 1.30 -14.93
C LEU A 254 -29.70 1.63 -13.47
N PHE A 255 -28.98 2.73 -13.19
CA PHE A 255 -28.71 3.17 -11.83
C PHE A 255 -29.97 3.45 -11.04
N THR A 256 -30.96 4.12 -11.66
CA THR A 256 -32.30 4.37 -11.08
C THR A 256 -33.04 3.07 -10.79
N GLU A 257 -33.05 2.14 -11.74
CA GLU A 257 -33.79 0.87 -11.60
C GLU A 257 -33.16 -0.05 -10.54
N LEU A 258 -31.81 -0.15 -10.50
CA LEU A 258 -31.08 -0.88 -9.46
C LEU A 258 -31.37 -0.28 -8.07
N THR A 259 -31.41 1.05 -7.97
CA THR A 259 -31.71 1.75 -6.71
C THR A 259 -33.16 1.50 -6.27
N ARG A 260 -34.15 1.53 -7.18
CA ARG A 260 -35.56 1.19 -6.88
C ARG A 260 -35.71 -0.23 -6.34
N ARG A 261 -34.95 -1.17 -6.89
CA ARG A 261 -34.93 -2.58 -6.46
C ARG A 261 -34.07 -2.79 -5.20
N LYS A 262 -33.53 -1.73 -4.61
CA LYS A 262 -32.66 -1.77 -3.42
C LYS A 262 -31.41 -2.62 -3.62
N VAL A 263 -30.96 -2.78 -4.87
CA VAL A 263 -29.68 -3.42 -5.21
C VAL A 263 -28.57 -2.43 -4.92
N ARG A 264 -27.66 -2.79 -4.03
CA ARG A 264 -26.51 -1.93 -3.68
C ARG A 264 -25.56 -1.87 -4.85
N ASN A 265 -25.36 -0.68 -5.40
CA ASN A 265 -24.63 -0.55 -6.64
C ASN A 265 -23.70 0.66 -6.70
N ILE A 266 -22.69 0.56 -7.56
CA ILE A 266 -21.80 1.65 -7.91
C ILE A 266 -21.75 1.82 -9.43
N THR A 267 -21.88 3.05 -9.90
CA THR A 267 -21.77 3.41 -11.31
C THR A 267 -20.48 4.18 -11.55
N PHE A 268 -19.53 3.56 -12.26
CA PHE A 268 -18.26 4.15 -12.61
C PHE A 268 -18.33 4.95 -13.90
N THR A 269 -17.74 6.15 -13.87
CA THR A 269 -17.65 7.04 -15.05
C THR A 269 -16.23 7.58 -15.18
N ARG A 270 -15.84 7.97 -16.38
CA ARG A 270 -14.53 8.62 -16.62
C ARG A 270 -14.50 10.10 -16.23
N SER A 271 -15.67 10.72 -16.15
CA SER A 271 -15.81 12.18 -15.96
C SER A 271 -16.57 12.47 -14.68
N GLN A 272 -16.04 13.39 -13.88
CA GLN A 272 -16.73 13.93 -12.71
C GLN A 272 -18.07 14.56 -13.07
N LYS A 273 -18.12 15.28 -14.19
CA LYS A 273 -19.36 15.87 -14.72
C LYS A 273 -20.42 14.80 -15.01
N THR A 274 -20.01 13.69 -15.63
CA THR A 274 -20.94 12.58 -15.94
C THR A 274 -21.46 11.95 -14.66
N ALA A 275 -20.64 11.73 -13.64
CA ALA A 275 -21.06 11.20 -12.35
C ALA A 275 -22.14 12.08 -11.70
N GLU A 276 -21.92 13.39 -11.67
CA GLU A 276 -22.89 14.35 -11.10
C GLU A 276 -24.21 14.41 -11.92
N LEU A 277 -24.12 14.35 -13.24
CA LEU A 277 -25.31 14.38 -14.10
C LEU A 277 -26.16 13.11 -13.92
N ILE A 278 -25.54 11.92 -13.87
CA ILE A 278 -26.25 10.67 -13.59
C ILE A 278 -26.94 10.76 -12.23
N LEU A 279 -26.23 11.22 -11.18
CA LEU A 279 -26.81 11.41 -9.86
C LEU A 279 -28.02 12.35 -9.90
N ARG A 280 -27.87 13.51 -10.53
CA ARG A 280 -28.94 14.52 -10.62
C ARG A 280 -30.19 13.97 -11.28
N TYR A 281 -30.04 13.38 -12.47
CA TYR A 281 -31.19 12.84 -13.20
C TYR A 281 -31.83 11.64 -12.47
N THR A 282 -31.02 10.82 -11.82
CA THR A 282 -31.55 9.71 -10.99
C THR A 282 -32.33 10.25 -9.81
N ARG A 283 -31.83 11.27 -9.09
CA ARG A 283 -32.59 11.89 -7.99
C ARG A 283 -33.91 12.48 -8.45
N ASP A 284 -33.92 13.17 -9.59
CA ASP A 284 -35.12 13.75 -10.15
C ASP A 284 -36.15 12.65 -10.50
N GLN A 285 -35.72 11.53 -11.09
CA GLN A 285 -36.60 10.39 -11.39
C GLN A 285 -37.10 9.65 -10.13
N LEU A 286 -36.28 9.54 -9.11
CA LEU A 286 -36.66 8.89 -7.85
C LEU A 286 -37.64 9.76 -7.05
N ARG A 287 -37.45 11.08 -7.01
CA ARG A 287 -38.37 12.02 -6.32
C ARG A 287 -39.80 11.96 -6.82
N LEU A 288 -40.02 11.61 -8.09
CA LEU A 288 -41.34 11.47 -8.64
C LEU A 288 -42.13 10.32 -8.02
N ASN A 289 -41.46 9.28 -7.50
CA ASN A 289 -42.09 8.05 -6.99
C ASN A 289 -41.77 7.77 -5.51
N ASP A 290 -40.55 8.08 -5.06
CA ASP A 290 -40.07 7.83 -3.70
C ASP A 290 -38.94 8.80 -3.35
N GLY A 291 -39.30 9.89 -2.67
CA GLY A 291 -38.34 10.92 -2.27
C GLY A 291 -37.28 10.40 -1.28
N GLN A 292 -37.62 9.39 -0.48
CA GLN A 292 -36.64 8.84 0.48
C GLN A 292 -35.52 8.07 -0.23
N LEU A 293 -35.81 7.39 -1.33
CA LEU A 293 -34.78 6.73 -2.13
C LEU A 293 -33.84 7.74 -2.81
N ALA A 294 -34.33 8.93 -3.16
CA ALA A 294 -33.50 9.98 -3.75
C ALA A 294 -32.38 10.45 -2.82
N GLU A 295 -32.58 10.37 -1.50
CA GLU A 295 -31.55 10.74 -0.51
C GLU A 295 -30.56 9.58 -0.23
N ARG A 296 -30.84 8.37 -0.72
CA ARG A 296 -29.98 7.20 -0.57
C ARG A 296 -29.03 6.97 -1.74
N VAL A 297 -28.83 7.98 -2.57
CA VAL A 297 -27.86 7.98 -3.66
C VAL A 297 -26.94 9.19 -3.55
N ALA A 298 -25.66 9.00 -3.88
CA ALA A 298 -24.64 10.05 -3.81
C ALA A 298 -23.69 9.99 -5.01
N ALA A 299 -22.92 11.07 -5.23
CA ALA A 299 -21.75 11.05 -6.10
C ALA A 299 -20.47 10.98 -5.24
N TYR A 300 -19.43 10.39 -5.78
CA TYR A 300 -18.10 10.34 -5.14
C TYR A 300 -17.01 10.69 -6.17
N ARG A 301 -16.22 11.70 -5.86
CA ARG A 301 -15.12 12.15 -6.73
C ARG A 301 -13.95 12.73 -5.94
N ALA A 302 -12.79 12.75 -6.55
CA ALA A 302 -11.55 13.27 -5.95
C ALA A 302 -11.63 14.73 -5.50
N GLY A 303 -12.48 15.55 -6.15
CA GLY A 303 -12.64 16.98 -5.84
C GLY A 303 -13.43 17.30 -4.57
N TYR A 304 -14.01 16.32 -3.90
CA TYR A 304 -14.68 16.53 -2.61
C TYR A 304 -13.68 16.69 -1.47
N LEU A 305 -14.08 17.46 -0.45
CA LEU A 305 -13.28 17.59 0.77
C LEU A 305 -13.08 16.23 1.44
N PRO A 306 -11.95 15.98 2.10
CA PRO A 306 -11.68 14.69 2.77
C PRO A 306 -12.77 14.27 3.77
N ALA A 307 -13.38 15.23 4.46
CA ALA A 307 -14.49 14.96 5.38
C ALA A 307 -15.73 14.42 4.65
N GLN A 308 -16.11 15.08 3.55
CA GLN A 308 -17.27 14.67 2.73
C GLN A 308 -17.06 13.27 2.12
N ARG A 309 -15.84 12.97 1.64
CA ARG A 309 -15.53 11.64 1.10
C ARG A 309 -15.71 10.56 2.17
N ARG A 310 -15.17 10.79 3.37
CA ARG A 310 -15.31 9.87 4.52
C ARG A 310 -16.77 9.65 4.92
N GLU A 311 -17.58 10.71 4.89
CA GLU A 311 -19.01 10.60 5.20
C GLU A 311 -19.73 9.69 4.19
N ILE A 312 -19.47 9.86 2.88
CA ILE A 312 -20.06 9.02 1.82
C ILE A 312 -19.56 7.57 1.95
N GLU A 313 -18.26 7.37 2.19
CA GLU A 313 -17.66 6.04 2.40
C GLU A 313 -18.32 5.31 3.57
N GLN A 314 -18.47 5.99 4.71
CA GLN A 314 -19.13 5.42 5.89
C GLN A 314 -20.62 5.15 5.65
N ALA A 315 -21.33 6.06 4.99
CA ALA A 315 -22.75 5.87 4.66
C ALA A 315 -22.95 4.69 3.70
N LEU A 316 -22.05 4.51 2.75
CA LEU A 316 -22.05 3.36 1.85
C LEU A 316 -21.74 2.06 2.59
N PHE A 317 -20.70 2.05 3.43
CA PHE A 317 -20.33 0.90 4.26
C PHE A 317 -21.50 0.45 5.17
N LYS A 318 -22.13 1.38 5.87
CA LYS A 318 -23.27 1.12 6.75
C LYS A 318 -24.57 0.77 6.01
N GLY A 319 -24.60 0.79 4.67
CA GLY A 319 -25.79 0.53 3.88
C GLY A 319 -26.86 1.64 3.93
N GLN A 320 -26.50 2.82 4.41
CA GLN A 320 -27.37 4.02 4.37
C GLN A 320 -27.54 4.51 2.92
N LEU A 321 -26.47 4.44 2.11
CA LEU A 321 -26.56 4.63 0.67
C LEU A 321 -26.78 3.28 -0.04
N ILE A 322 -27.64 3.30 -1.05
CA ILE A 322 -27.92 2.16 -1.96
C ILE A 322 -27.08 2.27 -3.21
N GLY A 323 -26.92 3.49 -3.75
CA GLY A 323 -26.21 3.72 -4.99
C GLY A 323 -25.23 4.86 -4.90
N VAL A 324 -24.08 4.69 -5.56
CA VAL A 324 -23.07 5.75 -5.70
C VAL A 324 -22.62 5.85 -7.15
N THR A 325 -22.58 7.07 -7.68
CA THR A 325 -21.89 7.35 -8.95
C THR A 325 -20.46 7.80 -8.64
N ALA A 326 -19.47 7.24 -9.29
CA ALA A 326 -18.07 7.52 -8.98
C ALA A 326 -17.19 7.63 -10.22
N THR A 327 -16.07 8.32 -10.07
CA THR A 327 -14.91 8.18 -10.96
C THR A 327 -14.04 7.01 -10.47
N ASN A 328 -12.85 6.84 -11.05
CA ASN A 328 -11.86 5.87 -10.59
C ASN A 328 -11.42 6.05 -9.11
N ALA A 329 -11.86 7.10 -8.44
CA ALA A 329 -11.52 7.36 -7.03
C ALA A 329 -12.01 6.26 -6.06
N LEU A 330 -13.04 5.47 -6.42
CA LEU A 330 -13.49 4.29 -5.67
C LEU A 330 -13.02 2.96 -6.29
N GLU A 331 -12.14 3.00 -7.26
CA GLU A 331 -11.54 1.81 -7.88
C GLU A 331 -10.55 1.13 -6.92
N LEU A 332 -9.76 1.92 -6.18
CA LEU A 332 -8.70 1.42 -5.32
C LEU A 332 -9.09 1.41 -3.85
N GLY A 333 -8.87 0.30 -3.21
CA GLY A 333 -8.55 0.03 -1.82
C GLY A 333 -9.52 0.48 -0.71
N VAL A 334 -10.51 1.33 -0.96
CA VAL A 334 -11.45 1.77 0.07
C VAL A 334 -12.47 0.65 0.34
N ASP A 335 -12.68 0.31 1.61
CA ASP A 335 -13.75 -0.61 1.98
C ASP A 335 -15.10 0.12 1.99
N ILE A 336 -15.88 -0.16 0.97
CA ILE A 336 -17.21 0.42 0.77
C ILE A 336 -18.34 -0.58 1.12
N GLY A 337 -17.98 -1.66 1.80
CA GLY A 337 -18.91 -2.73 2.16
C GLY A 337 -19.34 -3.57 0.97
N ASN A 338 -20.36 -4.40 1.18
CA ASN A 338 -20.83 -5.34 0.17
C ASN A 338 -21.72 -4.65 -0.86
N LEU A 339 -21.24 -4.57 -2.09
CA LEU A 339 -22.04 -4.17 -3.24
C LEU A 339 -22.53 -5.40 -4.01
N ASP A 340 -23.72 -5.29 -4.60
CA ASP A 340 -24.33 -6.37 -5.37
C ASP A 340 -24.14 -6.15 -6.89
N ALA A 341 -23.99 -4.89 -7.33
CA ALA A 341 -23.80 -4.56 -8.74
C ALA A 341 -22.78 -3.44 -8.99
N THR A 342 -22.10 -3.53 -10.13
CA THR A 342 -21.26 -2.46 -10.70
C THR A 342 -21.75 -2.12 -12.10
N VAL A 343 -21.80 -0.84 -12.43
CA VAL A 343 -22.12 -0.34 -13.76
C VAL A 343 -20.95 0.49 -14.28
N HIS A 344 -20.51 0.24 -15.48
CA HIS A 344 -19.35 0.92 -16.09
C HIS A 344 -19.83 1.70 -17.32
N VAL A 345 -19.69 3.02 -17.30
CA VAL A 345 -20.09 3.90 -18.40
C VAL A 345 -18.94 4.05 -19.38
N GLY A 346 -18.87 3.12 -20.32
CA GLY A 346 -17.75 2.93 -21.23
C GLY A 346 -16.61 2.12 -20.62
N TYR A 347 -15.76 1.61 -21.49
CA TYR A 347 -14.55 0.88 -21.12
C TYR A 347 -13.58 1.79 -20.35
N PRO A 348 -13.08 1.44 -19.17
CA PRO A 348 -12.29 2.35 -18.33
C PRO A 348 -10.88 2.65 -18.86
N GLY A 349 -10.45 1.98 -19.92
CA GLY A 349 -9.17 2.21 -20.57
C GLY A 349 -8.14 1.09 -20.37
N THR A 350 -8.30 0.27 -19.33
CA THR A 350 -7.50 -0.94 -19.11
C THR A 350 -8.37 -2.09 -18.60
N ILE A 351 -7.95 -3.32 -18.91
CA ILE A 351 -8.61 -4.54 -18.39
C ILE A 351 -8.41 -4.65 -16.87
N ALA A 352 -7.25 -4.26 -16.38
CA ALA A 352 -6.98 -4.21 -14.94
C ALA A 352 -7.98 -3.31 -14.21
N SER A 353 -8.22 -2.08 -14.70
CA SER A 353 -9.20 -1.16 -14.13
C SER A 353 -10.61 -1.72 -14.19
N LEU A 354 -11.02 -2.30 -15.33
CA LEU A 354 -12.34 -2.93 -15.44
C LEU A 354 -12.54 -4.04 -14.40
N ARG A 355 -11.55 -4.91 -14.24
CA ARG A 355 -11.59 -6.01 -13.26
C ARG A 355 -11.62 -5.50 -11.83
N GLN A 356 -10.87 -4.44 -11.50
CA GLN A 356 -10.88 -3.83 -10.17
C GLN A 356 -12.21 -3.17 -9.86
N GLN A 357 -12.78 -2.42 -10.80
CA GLN A 357 -14.10 -1.82 -10.66
C GLN A 357 -15.17 -2.88 -10.52
N ALA A 358 -15.19 -3.92 -11.37
CA ALA A 358 -16.12 -5.03 -11.29
C ALA A 358 -15.96 -5.83 -9.99
N GLY A 359 -14.73 -5.93 -9.49
CA GLY A 359 -14.40 -6.57 -8.21
C GLY A 359 -14.91 -5.84 -6.97
N ARG A 360 -15.48 -4.62 -7.12
CA ARG A 360 -16.15 -3.92 -6.02
C ARG A 360 -17.47 -4.55 -5.62
N ALA A 361 -18.12 -5.33 -6.51
CA ALA A 361 -19.30 -6.12 -6.19
C ALA A 361 -18.94 -7.59 -5.93
N GLY A 362 -19.74 -8.27 -5.10
CA GLY A 362 -19.62 -9.70 -4.83
C GLY A 362 -18.42 -10.08 -4.00
N ARG A 363 -18.08 -9.32 -2.99
CA ARG A 363 -17.11 -9.74 -1.97
C ARG A 363 -17.71 -10.89 -1.15
N GLY A 364 -16.92 -11.96 -0.98
CA GLY A 364 -17.37 -13.20 -0.34
C GLY A 364 -18.15 -14.09 -1.31
N THR A 365 -19.12 -14.85 -0.81
CA THR A 365 -19.88 -15.88 -1.57
C THR A 365 -21.16 -15.37 -2.24
N ARG A 366 -21.46 -14.07 -2.17
CA ARG A 366 -22.70 -13.48 -2.74
C ARG A 366 -22.60 -13.33 -4.25
N PRO A 367 -23.72 -13.54 -4.99
CA PRO A 367 -23.77 -13.24 -6.41
C PRO A 367 -23.49 -11.77 -6.70
N ALA A 368 -22.84 -11.48 -7.82
CA ALA A 368 -22.54 -10.12 -8.26
C ALA A 368 -22.87 -9.90 -9.73
N LEU A 369 -23.30 -8.69 -10.05
CA LEU A 369 -23.60 -8.23 -11.41
C LEU A 369 -22.61 -7.12 -11.81
N GLY A 370 -21.89 -7.31 -12.91
CA GLY A 370 -21.15 -6.26 -13.61
C GLY A 370 -21.86 -5.90 -14.91
N ILE A 371 -21.99 -4.62 -15.22
CA ILE A 371 -22.60 -4.16 -16.47
C ILE A 371 -21.64 -3.16 -17.13
N LEU A 372 -21.15 -3.48 -18.33
CA LEU A 372 -20.42 -2.53 -19.16
C LEU A 372 -21.35 -1.95 -20.21
N ILE A 373 -21.59 -0.65 -20.15
CA ILE A 373 -22.39 0.09 -21.14
C ILE A 373 -21.45 0.64 -22.20
N GLY A 374 -21.57 0.15 -23.44
CA GLY A 374 -20.74 0.62 -24.55
C GLY A 374 -21.04 2.05 -24.94
N GLN A 375 -20.01 2.86 -25.09
CA GLN A 375 -20.10 4.16 -25.74
C GLN A 375 -20.04 4.01 -27.27
N ASP A 376 -20.51 5.03 -27.96
CA ASP A 376 -20.46 5.05 -29.43
C ASP A 376 -19.07 5.54 -29.90
N ASN A 377 -18.04 4.78 -29.53
CA ASN A 377 -16.65 4.95 -29.95
C ASN A 377 -16.06 3.63 -30.48
N PRO A 378 -15.03 3.67 -31.31
CA PRO A 378 -14.51 2.46 -31.99
C PRO A 378 -14.09 1.35 -31.01
N LEU A 379 -13.47 1.68 -29.88
CA LEU A 379 -12.96 0.70 -28.93
C LEU A 379 -14.06 0.00 -28.15
N ASP A 380 -15.03 0.76 -27.62
CA ASP A 380 -16.16 0.17 -26.90
C ASP A 380 -16.99 -0.70 -27.85
N GLN A 381 -17.24 -0.21 -29.08
CA GLN A 381 -18.01 -0.97 -30.10
C GLN A 381 -17.25 -2.21 -30.59
N TYR A 382 -15.91 -2.21 -30.54
CA TYR A 382 -15.13 -3.40 -30.79
C TYR A 382 -15.38 -4.45 -29.70
N PHE A 383 -15.27 -4.09 -28.44
CA PHE A 383 -15.51 -5.02 -27.32
C PHE A 383 -16.98 -5.51 -27.25
N MET A 384 -17.94 -4.70 -27.67
CA MET A 384 -19.33 -5.15 -27.75
C MET A 384 -19.53 -6.25 -28.81
N ARG A 385 -18.69 -6.30 -29.84
CA ARG A 385 -18.71 -7.31 -30.91
C ARG A 385 -17.77 -8.49 -30.62
N HIS A 386 -16.73 -8.26 -29.83
CA HIS A 386 -15.67 -9.22 -29.49
C HIS A 386 -15.51 -9.31 -27.97
N PRO A 387 -16.52 -9.87 -27.26
CA PRO A 387 -16.48 -9.97 -25.80
C PRO A 387 -15.33 -10.86 -25.29
N GLU A 388 -14.90 -11.85 -26.06
CA GLU A 388 -13.78 -12.72 -25.78
C GLU A 388 -12.46 -11.94 -25.62
N ASP A 389 -12.26 -10.89 -26.40
CA ASP A 389 -11.10 -10.03 -26.31
C ASP A 389 -11.09 -9.15 -25.04
N LEU A 390 -12.25 -8.88 -24.47
CA LEU A 390 -12.37 -8.14 -23.23
C LEU A 390 -12.22 -9.05 -22.01
N LEU A 391 -12.89 -10.19 -22.01
CA LEU A 391 -13.01 -11.07 -20.84
C LEU A 391 -11.84 -12.07 -20.75
N GLY A 392 -11.34 -12.53 -21.91
CA GLY A 392 -10.29 -13.56 -22.03
C GLY A 392 -8.87 -13.03 -21.97
N ARG A 393 -8.63 -11.75 -22.22
CA ARG A 393 -7.27 -11.18 -22.21
C ARG A 393 -6.67 -11.11 -20.81
N THR A 394 -5.36 -11.34 -20.77
CA THR A 394 -4.56 -10.99 -19.58
C THR A 394 -4.54 -9.47 -19.38
N PRO A 395 -4.52 -8.98 -18.14
CA PRO A 395 -4.32 -7.56 -17.87
C PRO A 395 -3.01 -7.03 -18.47
N GLU A 396 -2.91 -5.72 -18.51
CA GLU A 396 -1.77 -5.03 -19.05
C GLU A 396 -0.51 -5.25 -18.20
N HIS A 397 0.67 -5.13 -18.84
CA HIS A 397 1.95 -5.08 -18.14
C HIS A 397 2.07 -3.79 -17.32
N ALA A 398 2.52 -3.90 -16.09
CA ALA A 398 2.93 -2.75 -15.30
C ALA A 398 4.40 -2.41 -15.64
N LEU A 399 4.60 -1.43 -16.51
CA LEU A 399 5.92 -1.02 -16.97
C LEU A 399 6.45 0.15 -16.15
N ILE A 400 7.70 0.05 -15.72
CA ILE A 400 8.46 1.13 -15.08
C ILE A 400 9.86 1.20 -15.66
N ASP A 401 10.42 2.40 -15.68
CA ASP A 401 11.82 2.65 -15.98
C ASP A 401 12.51 3.31 -14.78
N PRO A 402 13.05 2.51 -13.83
CA PRO A 402 13.75 3.04 -12.68
C PRO A 402 15.13 3.60 -13.00
N ASP A 403 15.66 3.30 -14.18
CA ASP A 403 16.99 3.68 -14.63
C ASP A 403 16.96 4.91 -15.57
N ASN A 404 15.81 5.56 -15.70
CA ASN A 404 15.67 6.81 -16.44
C ASN A 404 16.63 7.87 -15.89
N PRO A 405 17.57 8.40 -16.68
CA PRO A 405 18.66 9.27 -16.20
C PRO A 405 18.14 10.56 -15.57
N TYR A 406 17.04 11.13 -16.07
CA TYR A 406 16.43 12.34 -15.52
C TYR A 406 15.81 12.10 -14.13
N ILE A 407 15.23 10.92 -13.92
CA ILE A 407 14.67 10.52 -12.62
C ILE A 407 15.84 10.22 -11.66
N VAL A 408 16.80 9.41 -12.09
CA VAL A 408 17.95 8.99 -11.28
C VAL A 408 18.74 10.21 -10.79
N ALA A 409 19.04 11.19 -11.67
CA ALA A 409 19.78 12.40 -11.30
C ALA A 409 19.16 13.13 -10.11
N ASN A 410 17.83 13.30 -10.10
CA ASN A 410 17.14 13.95 -8.99
C ASN A 410 17.23 13.14 -7.69
N HIS A 411 17.11 11.82 -7.78
CA HIS A 411 17.22 10.94 -6.61
C HIS A 411 18.65 10.79 -6.10
N VAL A 412 19.65 10.89 -6.95
CA VAL A 412 21.08 10.97 -6.55
C VAL A 412 21.32 12.24 -5.71
N ARG A 413 20.79 13.40 -6.15
CA ARG A 413 20.86 14.65 -5.34
C ARG A 413 20.23 14.48 -3.96
N CYS A 414 19.04 13.85 -3.90
CA CYS A 414 18.40 13.53 -2.63
C CYS A 414 19.26 12.60 -1.76
N ALA A 415 19.86 11.56 -2.36
CA ALA A 415 20.72 10.62 -1.65
C ALA A 415 21.98 11.28 -1.07
N VAL A 416 22.58 12.23 -1.80
CA VAL A 416 23.72 13.04 -1.31
C VAL A 416 23.30 13.93 -0.13
N HIS A 417 22.10 14.50 -0.18
CA HIS A 417 21.56 15.27 0.94
C HIS A 417 21.32 14.41 2.20
N GLU A 418 20.95 13.15 2.02
CA GLU A 418 20.74 12.18 3.11
C GLU A 418 22.03 11.64 3.73
N GLY A 419 23.15 11.78 3.07
CA GLY A 419 24.46 11.36 3.55
C GLY A 419 25.46 11.20 2.43
N SER A 420 26.75 11.06 2.78
CA SER A 420 27.81 10.87 1.79
C SER A 420 27.48 9.68 0.86
N LEU A 421 27.75 9.85 -0.41
CA LEU A 421 27.53 8.83 -1.44
C LEU A 421 28.83 8.65 -2.23
N THR A 422 29.44 7.47 -2.11
CA THR A 422 30.61 7.12 -2.91
C THR A 422 30.16 6.66 -4.32
N THR A 423 31.10 6.68 -5.28
CA THR A 423 30.80 6.17 -6.64
C THR A 423 30.40 4.69 -6.62
N GLU A 424 31.04 3.89 -5.78
CA GLU A 424 30.70 2.47 -5.63
C GLU A 424 29.28 2.28 -5.08
N GLU A 425 28.90 3.02 -4.03
CA GLU A 425 27.55 3.00 -3.49
C GLU A 425 26.53 3.51 -4.51
N GLY A 426 26.89 4.54 -5.29
CA GLY A 426 26.04 5.07 -6.36
C GLY A 426 25.72 4.01 -7.41
N ARG A 427 26.73 3.31 -7.91
CA ARG A 427 26.55 2.19 -8.85
C ARG A 427 25.71 1.06 -8.25
N ARG A 428 25.98 0.71 -6.99
CA ARG A 428 25.26 -0.36 -6.28
C ARG A 428 23.78 -0.05 -6.14
N TRP A 429 23.42 1.16 -5.78
CA TRP A 429 22.03 1.51 -5.44
C TRP A 429 21.23 2.07 -6.62
N PHE A 430 21.85 2.81 -7.52
CA PHE A 430 21.17 3.47 -8.64
C PHE A 430 21.42 2.81 -10.00
N GLY A 431 22.27 1.78 -10.05
CA GLY A 431 22.49 1.01 -11.26
C GLY A 431 23.39 1.70 -12.29
N PRO A 432 23.31 1.24 -13.56
CA PRO A 432 24.27 1.63 -14.62
C PRO A 432 24.17 3.11 -15.02
N THR A 433 23.03 3.75 -14.80
CA THR A 433 22.81 5.16 -15.17
C THR A 433 23.32 6.16 -14.14
N PHE A 434 23.89 5.68 -13.01
CA PHE A 434 24.37 6.54 -11.95
C PHE A 434 25.44 7.53 -12.42
N GLU A 435 26.41 7.10 -13.20
CA GLU A 435 27.52 7.97 -13.67
C GLU A 435 27.00 9.10 -14.56
N ALA A 436 26.22 8.76 -15.58
CA ALA A 436 25.59 9.75 -16.45
C ALA A 436 24.67 10.71 -15.68
N ALA A 437 24.01 10.22 -14.64
CA ALA A 437 23.16 11.03 -13.77
C ALA A 437 23.97 11.93 -12.82
N ALA A 438 25.13 11.48 -12.35
CA ALA A 438 26.01 12.24 -11.50
C ALA A 438 26.73 13.36 -12.26
N ASP A 439 27.17 13.11 -13.49
CA ASP A 439 27.82 14.10 -14.36
C ASP A 439 26.87 15.23 -14.79
N GLY A 440 25.58 14.92 -14.99
CA GLY A 440 24.53 15.89 -15.28
C GLY A 440 24.09 16.73 -14.07
N CYS A 441 24.55 16.37 -12.87
CA CYS A 441 24.37 17.16 -11.67
C CYS A 441 25.48 18.20 -11.59
N SER A 442 25.24 19.44 -12.02
CA SER A 442 26.16 20.60 -11.82
C SER A 442 26.43 20.96 -10.35
N TYR A 443 26.15 20.04 -9.45
CA TYR A 443 26.48 20.11 -8.02
C TYR A 443 27.86 19.48 -7.85
N GLN A 444 28.90 20.31 -7.68
CA GLN A 444 30.22 19.81 -7.24
C GLN A 444 30.01 19.15 -5.87
N PRO A 445 30.21 17.83 -5.76
CA PRO A 445 30.00 17.17 -4.50
C PRO A 445 31.20 17.42 -3.60
N ALA A 446 31.06 18.31 -2.65
CA ALA A 446 31.87 18.26 -1.42
C ALA A 446 31.68 16.94 -0.66
N ALA A 447 30.89 16.02 -1.18
CA ALA A 447 30.41 14.81 -0.53
C ALA A 447 30.69 13.49 -1.27
N VAL A 448 31.24 13.50 -2.49
CA VAL A 448 31.75 12.28 -3.14
C VAL A 448 33.21 12.16 -2.80
N THR A 449 33.53 11.63 -1.63
CA THR A 449 34.90 11.31 -1.27
C THR A 449 35.33 10.09 -2.06
N GLN A 450 36.22 10.29 -3.04
CA GLN A 450 37.06 9.22 -3.54
C GLN A 450 37.96 8.77 -2.36
N ARG A 451 37.60 7.71 -1.66
CA ARG A 451 38.59 6.96 -0.87
C ARG A 451 39.30 6.08 -1.89
N GLY A 452 40.36 6.67 -2.46
CA GLY A 452 41.36 5.97 -3.24
C GLY A 452 42.43 5.44 -2.31
N GLY A 453 42.94 4.25 -2.61
CA GLY A 453 44.20 3.68 -2.20
C GLY A 453 44.19 2.93 -0.90
#